data_d1bb930491b3becd5056a200234d36e2
#
_entry.id   d1bb930491b3becd5056a200234d36e2
#
_cell.length_a   1.000
_cell.length_b   1.000
_cell.length_c   1.000
_cell.angle_alpha   90.00
_cell.angle_beta   90.00
_cell.angle_gamma   90.00
#
_symmetry.space_group_name_H-M   'P 1'
#
loop_
_entity.id
_entity.type
_entity.pdbx_description
1 polymer ?
#
loop_
_entity_poly.entity_id
_entity_poly.type
_entity_poly.pdbx_seq_one_letter_code
_entity_poly.pdbx_strand_id
1 'polypeptide(L)'
;IIPDPKFKVDTVMTNTYDELWISYKNVSDDDYREYVDKCIETGFTIDADKSESSYTAYNSDGYLLDLLHIDSLTVSLNAPMDFQTISWPAGETGKQLPAPKSLKGKFSYENEKGFYVYIGETSKADYDKYVEDCYSAGFTVDYDKGESYFQAYNENGYYVYIRYEGNNIMTIDISYAKENELIPDETPEPSAAASPEASPSKDNEGESVDGMRSDFKEAMDAYEAAMDEYIAFMNKYYENPNDLSILSDYSKYMEKYTDAMEKFEKWESKDMNDAELKYYIKVQTRVAEKLAKLGQ
;
A
#
# COMPACT_ATOMS: atom_id res chain seq x y z
N ILE A 1 7.18 15.31 -23.76
CA ILE A 1 7.75 14.46 -22.73
C ILE A 1 7.62 13.00 -23.16
N ILE A 2 6.39 12.51 -23.39
CA ILE A 2 6.15 11.18 -23.96
C ILE A 2 5.78 11.29 -25.45
N PRO A 3 6.06 10.26 -26.27
CA PRO A 3 5.64 10.23 -27.65
C PRO A 3 4.11 10.20 -27.75
N ASP A 4 3.54 10.82 -28.80
CA ASP A 4 2.12 10.71 -29.10
C ASP A 4 1.78 9.26 -29.47
N PRO A 5 0.95 8.55 -28.66
CA PRO A 5 0.65 7.14 -28.90
C PRO A 5 -0.19 6.91 -30.16
N LYS A 6 -0.91 7.94 -30.64
CA LYS A 6 -1.82 7.91 -31.82
C LYS A 6 -2.96 6.89 -31.72
N PHE A 7 -3.22 6.39 -30.52
CA PHE A 7 -4.34 5.50 -30.26
C PHE A 7 -5.64 6.27 -30.03
N LYS A 8 -6.75 5.56 -30.10
CA LYS A 8 -8.04 6.17 -29.80
C LYS A 8 -8.20 6.34 -28.30
N VAL A 9 -8.26 7.59 -27.84
CA VAL A 9 -8.56 7.90 -26.44
C VAL A 9 -9.91 7.28 -26.06
N ASP A 10 -9.92 6.59 -24.92
CA ASP A 10 -11.12 6.11 -24.27
C ASP A 10 -11.57 7.10 -23.21
N THR A 11 -10.72 7.36 -22.23
CA THR A 11 -11.00 8.26 -21.13
C THR A 11 -9.76 9.08 -20.76
N VAL A 12 -9.94 10.35 -20.41
CA VAL A 12 -8.93 11.19 -19.76
C VAL A 12 -9.37 11.32 -18.31
N MET A 13 -8.60 10.69 -17.41
CA MET A 13 -8.90 10.70 -15.97
C MET A 13 -8.27 11.93 -15.30
N THR A 14 -7.02 12.24 -15.64
CA THR A 14 -6.31 13.41 -15.14
C THR A 14 -5.51 14.05 -16.27
N ASN A 15 -5.51 15.37 -16.32
CA ASN A 15 -4.66 16.16 -17.21
C ASN A 15 -4.37 17.51 -16.51
N THR A 16 -3.40 17.49 -15.61
CA THR A 16 -2.96 18.65 -14.84
C THR A 16 -1.51 19.00 -15.19
N TYR A 17 -0.96 19.98 -14.51
CA TYR A 17 0.47 20.32 -14.65
C TYR A 17 1.38 19.19 -14.12
N ASP A 18 0.93 18.50 -13.05
CA ASP A 18 1.75 17.53 -12.33
C ASP A 18 1.47 16.08 -12.75
N GLU A 19 0.32 15.81 -13.37
CA GLU A 19 -0.12 14.46 -13.66
C GLU A 19 -0.93 14.40 -14.97
N LEU A 20 -0.59 13.41 -15.78
CA LEU A 20 -1.38 12.96 -16.92
C LEU A 20 -1.79 11.51 -16.70
N TRP A 21 -3.08 11.21 -16.82
CA TRP A 21 -3.60 9.84 -16.75
C TRP A 21 -4.69 9.64 -17.81
N ILE A 22 -4.37 8.83 -18.83
CA ILE A 22 -5.22 8.59 -20.00
C ILE A 22 -5.34 7.10 -20.26
N SER A 23 -6.55 6.65 -20.60
CA SER A 23 -6.80 5.30 -21.11
C SER A 23 -7.07 5.34 -22.63
N TYR A 24 -6.53 4.35 -23.34
CA TYR A 24 -6.67 4.15 -24.77
C TYR A 24 -7.27 2.78 -25.06
N LYS A 25 -8.28 2.70 -25.92
CA LYS A 25 -8.93 1.45 -26.30
C LYS A 25 -8.42 0.88 -27.61
N ASN A 26 -8.64 -0.43 -27.77
CA ASN A 26 -8.29 -1.17 -28.98
C ASN A 26 -6.80 -1.08 -29.31
N VAL A 27 -5.94 -1.14 -28.29
CA VAL A 27 -4.50 -1.22 -28.43
C VAL A 27 -4.13 -2.71 -28.42
N SER A 28 -3.47 -3.18 -29.47
CA SER A 28 -2.97 -4.56 -29.53
C SER A 28 -1.67 -4.72 -28.72
N ASP A 29 -1.30 -5.96 -28.38
CA ASP A 29 -0.03 -6.25 -27.70
C ASP A 29 1.17 -5.76 -28.50
N ASP A 30 1.13 -5.84 -29.82
CA ASP A 30 2.21 -5.36 -30.67
C ASP A 30 2.28 -3.83 -30.67
N ASP A 31 1.13 -3.14 -30.73
CA ASP A 31 1.08 -1.67 -30.61
C ASP A 31 1.60 -1.20 -29.24
N TYR A 32 1.24 -1.92 -28.17
CA TYR A 32 1.75 -1.62 -26.81
C TYR A 32 3.28 -1.76 -26.77
N ARG A 33 3.83 -2.87 -27.27
CA ARG A 33 5.29 -3.09 -27.27
C ARG A 33 6.01 -2.02 -28.09
N GLU A 34 5.47 -1.66 -29.27
CA GLU A 34 6.03 -0.57 -30.10
C GLU A 34 5.98 0.77 -29.35
N TYR A 35 4.92 1.02 -28.59
CA TYR A 35 4.82 2.25 -27.81
C TYR A 35 5.80 2.29 -26.63
N VAL A 36 6.00 1.17 -25.94
CA VAL A 36 7.04 1.04 -24.92
C VAL A 36 8.42 1.34 -25.50
N ASP A 37 8.75 0.78 -26.67
CA ASP A 37 10.04 1.02 -27.31
C ASP A 37 10.24 2.51 -27.67
N LYS A 38 9.20 3.20 -28.13
CA LYS A 38 9.23 4.65 -28.36
C LYS A 38 9.44 5.45 -27.07
N CYS A 39 8.84 5.02 -25.96
CA CYS A 39 9.06 5.65 -24.66
C CYS A 39 10.51 5.47 -24.18
N ILE A 40 11.10 4.28 -24.40
CA ILE A 40 12.51 4.02 -24.14
C ILE A 40 13.40 4.93 -24.97
N GLU A 41 13.12 5.08 -26.27
CA GLU A 41 13.86 5.96 -27.18
C GLU A 41 13.79 7.44 -26.77
N THR A 42 12.73 7.86 -26.10
CA THR A 42 12.56 9.22 -25.56
C THR A 42 13.18 9.41 -24.17
N GLY A 43 13.87 8.39 -23.63
CA GLY A 43 14.67 8.50 -22.42
C GLY A 43 14.05 7.98 -21.14
N PHE A 44 12.89 7.31 -21.18
CA PHE A 44 12.33 6.62 -20.02
C PHE A 44 13.04 5.29 -19.80
N THR A 45 14.17 5.32 -19.09
CA THR A 45 15.09 4.16 -18.94
C THR A 45 15.66 4.02 -17.54
N ILE A 46 15.45 5.00 -16.64
CA ILE A 46 16.01 4.98 -15.30
C ILE A 46 15.11 4.13 -14.40
N ASP A 47 15.71 3.18 -13.68
CA ASP A 47 15.05 2.21 -12.79
C ASP A 47 13.83 1.56 -13.47
N ALA A 48 14.02 1.18 -14.74
CA ALA A 48 12.95 0.61 -15.54
C ALA A 48 12.56 -0.78 -15.05
N ASP A 49 11.27 -0.99 -14.86
CA ASP A 49 10.64 -2.29 -14.65
C ASP A 49 9.73 -2.61 -15.83
N LYS A 50 9.86 -3.82 -16.38
CA LYS A 50 9.13 -4.26 -17.57
C LYS A 50 8.59 -5.66 -17.42
N SER A 51 7.29 -5.80 -17.62
CA SER A 51 6.61 -7.09 -17.76
C SER A 51 5.99 -7.25 -19.15
N GLU A 52 5.20 -8.29 -19.36
CA GLU A 52 4.43 -8.48 -20.60
C GLU A 52 3.37 -7.40 -20.81
N SER A 53 2.80 -6.88 -19.71
CA SER A 53 1.67 -5.95 -19.73
C SER A 53 1.92 -4.63 -19.00
N SER A 54 3.10 -4.41 -18.43
CA SER A 54 3.44 -3.17 -17.74
C SER A 54 4.83 -2.68 -18.09
N TYR A 55 5.02 -1.38 -18.04
CA TYR A 55 6.30 -0.71 -18.13
C TYR A 55 6.32 0.53 -17.26
N THR A 56 7.24 0.57 -16.32
CA THR A 56 7.45 1.72 -15.43
C THR A 56 8.88 2.18 -15.55
N ALA A 57 9.14 3.47 -15.73
CA ALA A 57 10.47 4.04 -15.75
C ALA A 57 10.48 5.54 -15.51
N TYR A 58 11.60 6.05 -14.98
CA TYR A 58 11.87 7.48 -14.95
C TYR A 58 12.68 7.92 -16.18
N ASN A 59 12.56 9.19 -16.54
CA ASN A 59 13.48 9.85 -17.46
C ASN A 59 14.51 10.71 -16.69
N SER A 60 15.48 11.30 -17.39
CA SER A 60 16.52 12.14 -16.81
C SER A 60 16.02 13.42 -16.15
N ASP A 61 14.83 13.88 -16.51
CA ASP A 61 14.19 15.07 -15.92
C ASP A 61 13.37 14.70 -14.67
N GLY A 62 13.31 13.42 -14.30
CA GLY A 62 12.60 12.90 -13.11
C GLY A 62 11.11 12.63 -13.31
N TYR A 63 10.60 12.69 -14.54
CA TYR A 63 9.22 12.25 -14.82
C TYR A 63 9.12 10.75 -14.69
N LEU A 64 8.07 10.27 -14.00
CA LEU A 64 7.71 8.86 -13.87
C LEU A 64 6.65 8.51 -14.90
N LEU A 65 6.94 7.55 -15.76
CA LEU A 65 5.99 6.95 -16.69
C LEU A 65 5.58 5.58 -16.21
N ASP A 66 4.26 5.35 -16.16
CA ASP A 66 3.65 4.04 -15.96
C ASP A 66 2.75 3.70 -17.15
N LEU A 67 2.99 2.55 -17.75
CA LEU A 67 2.17 1.97 -18.80
C LEU A 67 1.59 0.64 -18.31
N LEU A 68 0.28 0.49 -18.39
CA LEU A 68 -0.41 -0.76 -18.07
C LEU A 68 -1.34 -1.16 -19.22
N HIS A 69 -1.15 -2.36 -19.77
CA HIS A 69 -1.91 -2.90 -20.88
C HIS A 69 -2.54 -4.24 -20.47
N ILE A 70 -3.84 -4.23 -20.17
CA ILE A 70 -4.64 -5.44 -19.89
C ILE A 70 -5.77 -5.51 -20.93
N ASP A 71 -6.87 -4.82 -20.73
CA ASP A 71 -7.98 -4.69 -21.67
C ASP A 71 -7.90 -3.39 -22.51
N SER A 72 -7.17 -2.43 -21.98
CA SER A 72 -6.88 -1.11 -22.56
C SER A 72 -5.46 -0.71 -22.21
N LEU A 73 -4.87 0.23 -22.92
CA LEU A 73 -3.60 0.84 -22.52
C LEU A 73 -3.89 2.04 -21.61
N THR A 74 -3.45 1.95 -20.37
CA THR A 74 -3.39 3.09 -19.46
C THR A 74 -2.00 3.69 -19.49
N VAL A 75 -1.93 5.01 -19.67
CA VAL A 75 -0.71 5.82 -19.64
C VAL A 75 -0.81 6.79 -18.50
N SER A 76 0.07 6.68 -17.52
CA SER A 76 0.25 7.64 -16.44
C SER A 76 1.63 8.30 -16.56
N LEU A 77 1.68 9.61 -16.43
CA LEU A 77 2.90 10.38 -16.41
C LEU A 77 2.85 11.37 -15.26
N ASN A 78 3.76 11.22 -14.31
CA ASN A 78 3.87 12.07 -13.12
C ASN A 78 5.08 13.00 -13.24
N ALA A 79 4.88 14.28 -12.90
CA ALA A 79 5.96 15.25 -12.87
C ALA A 79 6.96 14.95 -11.75
N PRO A 80 8.21 15.42 -11.88
CA PRO A 80 9.21 15.28 -10.83
C PRO A 80 8.75 15.93 -9.53
N MET A 81 9.02 15.26 -8.41
CA MET A 81 8.74 15.83 -7.09
C MET A 81 9.67 17.01 -6.79
N ASP A 82 9.11 18.10 -6.30
CA ASP A 82 9.89 19.23 -5.78
C ASP A 82 10.30 18.97 -4.32
N PHE A 83 11.57 18.63 -4.11
CA PHE A 83 12.13 18.35 -2.80
C PHE A 83 12.74 19.61 -2.18
N GLN A 84 12.32 19.93 -0.97
CA GLN A 84 12.87 21.01 -0.17
C GLN A 84 13.80 20.45 0.93
N THR A 85 14.64 21.32 1.51
CA THR A 85 15.36 20.93 2.72
C THR A 85 14.37 20.85 3.89
N ILE A 86 14.18 19.67 4.45
CA ILE A 86 13.31 19.41 5.59
C ILE A 86 14.10 19.35 6.90
N SER A 87 13.40 19.54 8.02
CA SER A 87 13.91 19.19 9.34
C SER A 87 13.42 17.81 9.72
N TRP A 88 14.32 16.94 10.18
CA TRP A 88 13.90 15.62 10.67
C TRP A 88 13.01 15.77 11.92
N PRO A 89 11.90 15.01 12.03
CA PRO A 89 10.96 15.14 13.15
C PRO A 89 11.65 14.92 14.50
N ALA A 90 11.52 15.89 15.39
CA ALA A 90 12.13 15.85 16.72
C ALA A 90 11.22 15.23 17.80
N GLY A 91 9.97 14.91 17.45
CA GLY A 91 8.97 14.26 18.29
C GLY A 91 9.33 12.82 18.65
N GLU A 92 8.49 12.18 19.44
CA GLU A 92 8.74 10.80 19.90
C GLU A 92 8.83 9.81 18.73
N THR A 93 7.99 9.96 17.71
CA THR A 93 8.02 9.12 16.51
C THR A 93 9.33 9.30 15.72
N GLY A 94 9.76 10.54 15.50
CA GLY A 94 11.00 10.82 14.75
C GLY A 94 12.27 10.35 15.46
N LYS A 95 12.25 10.23 16.78
CA LYS A 95 13.37 9.69 17.59
C LYS A 95 13.51 8.17 17.47
N GLN A 96 12.48 7.47 17.00
CA GLN A 96 12.55 6.01 16.82
C GLN A 96 13.43 5.64 15.63
N LEU A 97 13.58 6.53 14.66
CA LEU A 97 14.34 6.29 13.44
C LEU A 97 15.62 7.13 13.40
N PRO A 98 16.71 6.61 12.83
CA PRO A 98 17.86 7.44 12.47
C PRO A 98 17.42 8.47 11.40
N ALA A 99 18.00 9.66 11.44
CA ALA A 99 17.80 10.60 10.33
C ALA A 99 18.46 10.06 9.06
N PRO A 100 17.81 10.16 7.89
CA PRO A 100 18.42 9.73 6.63
C PRO A 100 19.60 10.64 6.27
N LYS A 101 20.48 10.14 5.40
CA LYS A 101 21.66 10.88 4.92
C LYS A 101 21.27 12.17 4.18
N SER A 102 20.26 12.10 3.32
CA SER A 102 19.69 13.26 2.66
C SER A 102 18.52 13.82 3.48
N LEU A 103 18.46 15.15 3.58
CA LEU A 103 17.32 15.88 4.13
C LEU A 103 16.59 16.68 3.01
N LYS A 104 16.81 16.34 1.75
CA LYS A 104 15.97 16.79 0.65
C LYS A 104 14.70 15.95 0.61
N GLY A 105 13.57 16.53 1.04
CA GLY A 105 12.37 15.74 1.19
C GLY A 105 11.08 16.52 1.08
N LYS A 106 9.97 15.78 1.18
CA LYS A 106 8.61 16.29 1.19
C LYS A 106 7.76 15.39 2.07
N PHE A 107 7.17 15.97 3.13
CA PHE A 107 6.18 15.24 3.91
C PHE A 107 4.86 15.16 3.15
N SER A 108 4.27 13.97 3.10
CA SER A 108 2.88 13.77 2.72
C SER A 108 1.97 14.07 3.90
N TYR A 109 2.33 13.55 5.07
CA TYR A 109 1.74 13.94 6.34
C TYR A 109 2.77 13.87 7.47
N GLU A 110 2.52 14.61 8.55
CA GLU A 110 3.24 14.56 9.82
C GLU A 110 2.26 14.91 10.94
N ASN A 111 2.17 14.05 11.96
CA ASN A 111 1.35 14.26 13.15
C ASN A 111 2.00 13.57 14.38
N GLU A 112 1.32 13.60 15.53
CA GLU A 112 1.84 13.01 16.77
C GLU A 112 2.01 11.49 16.72
N LYS A 113 1.24 10.79 15.87
CA LYS A 113 1.23 9.32 15.76
C LYS A 113 2.18 8.78 14.69
N GLY A 114 2.53 9.60 13.69
CA GLY A 114 3.37 9.13 12.59
C GLY A 114 3.64 10.19 11.53
N PHE A 115 4.42 9.80 10.53
CA PHE A 115 4.64 10.61 9.33
C PHE A 115 4.93 9.73 8.12
N TYR A 116 4.60 10.27 6.95
CA TYR A 116 5.02 9.75 5.66
C TYR A 116 5.84 10.82 4.94
N VAL A 117 7.07 10.46 4.57
CA VAL A 117 8.00 11.39 3.94
C VAL A 117 8.67 10.76 2.72
N TYR A 118 8.76 11.53 1.66
CA TYR A 118 9.62 11.25 0.51
C TYR A 118 10.97 11.90 0.73
N ILE A 119 12.06 11.14 0.53
CA ILE A 119 13.45 11.60 0.64
C ILE A 119 14.11 11.44 -0.72
N GLY A 120 14.43 12.55 -1.35
CA GLY A 120 15.20 12.61 -2.58
C GLY A 120 16.71 12.53 -2.34
N GLU A 121 17.50 12.50 -3.43
CA GLU A 121 18.95 12.36 -3.37
C GLU A 121 19.41 11.13 -2.56
N THR A 122 18.60 10.08 -2.58
CA THR A 122 18.85 8.82 -1.85
C THR A 122 19.11 7.71 -2.85
N SER A 123 20.39 7.41 -3.12
CA SER A 123 20.75 6.29 -3.98
C SER A 123 20.29 4.94 -3.41
N LYS A 124 20.21 3.92 -4.27
CA LYS A 124 19.89 2.55 -3.81
C LYS A 124 20.82 2.10 -2.67
N ALA A 125 22.12 2.43 -2.75
CA ALA A 125 23.07 2.12 -1.70
C ALA A 125 22.83 2.90 -0.40
N ASP A 126 22.39 4.16 -0.47
CA ASP A 126 22.00 4.94 0.70
C ASP A 126 20.70 4.41 1.32
N TYR A 127 19.74 3.97 0.50
CA TYR A 127 18.54 3.25 0.95
C TYR A 127 18.92 1.95 1.69
N ASP A 128 19.74 1.09 1.09
CA ASP A 128 20.14 -0.17 1.72
C ASP A 128 20.83 0.08 3.08
N LYS A 129 21.70 1.08 3.13
CA LYS A 129 22.36 1.50 4.38
C LYS A 129 21.35 2.02 5.41
N TYR A 130 20.36 2.79 4.99
CA TYR A 130 19.33 3.32 5.88
C TYR A 130 18.46 2.20 6.48
N VAL A 131 18.10 1.19 5.67
CA VAL A 131 17.41 -0.01 6.17
C VAL A 131 18.24 -0.73 7.23
N GLU A 132 19.56 -0.89 7.00
CA GLU A 132 20.47 -1.48 8.00
C GLU A 132 20.52 -0.65 9.31
N ASP A 133 20.51 0.67 9.19
CA ASP A 133 20.51 1.58 10.34
C ASP A 133 19.17 1.48 11.12
N CYS A 134 18.03 1.37 10.44
CA CYS A 134 16.73 1.13 11.08
C CYS A 134 16.65 -0.21 11.77
N TYR A 135 17.16 -1.29 11.13
CA TYR A 135 17.27 -2.60 11.76
C TYR A 135 18.14 -2.53 13.04
N SER A 136 19.27 -1.83 12.96
CA SER A 136 20.18 -1.62 14.10
C SER A 136 19.56 -0.73 15.19
N ALA A 137 18.62 0.13 14.86
CA ALA A 137 17.86 0.95 15.79
C ALA A 137 16.71 0.19 16.49
N GLY A 138 16.52 -1.11 16.18
CA GLY A 138 15.58 -1.99 16.88
C GLY A 138 14.31 -2.33 16.10
N PHE A 139 14.20 -1.96 14.82
CA PHE A 139 13.10 -2.42 13.96
C PHE A 139 13.40 -3.85 13.47
N THR A 140 13.10 -4.82 14.31
CA THR A 140 13.48 -6.24 14.13
C THR A 140 12.33 -7.21 14.34
N VAL A 141 11.18 -6.76 14.85
CA VAL A 141 10.01 -7.59 15.13
C VAL A 141 9.17 -7.70 13.89
N ASP A 142 8.78 -8.91 13.52
CA ASP A 142 7.96 -9.22 12.34
C ASP A 142 8.49 -8.53 11.06
N TYR A 143 9.83 -8.45 10.95
CA TYR A 143 10.42 -7.79 9.80
C TYR A 143 10.27 -8.60 8.51
N ASP A 144 10.02 -7.90 7.44
CA ASP A 144 10.06 -8.41 6.07
C ASP A 144 10.86 -7.45 5.19
N LYS A 145 11.64 -8.00 4.27
CA LYS A 145 12.55 -7.24 3.41
C LYS A 145 12.60 -7.84 2.01
N GLY A 146 12.30 -7.03 1.02
CA GLY A 146 12.56 -7.29 -0.40
C GLY A 146 13.74 -6.48 -0.93
N GLU A 147 13.87 -6.45 -2.24
CA GLU A 147 14.93 -5.68 -2.92
C GLU A 147 14.72 -4.16 -2.75
N SER A 148 13.45 -3.71 -2.79
CA SER A 148 13.07 -2.29 -2.76
C SER A 148 12.18 -1.92 -1.58
N TYR A 149 11.93 -2.79 -0.63
CA TYR A 149 11.15 -2.48 0.57
C TYR A 149 11.72 -3.12 1.83
N PHE A 150 11.37 -2.54 2.95
CA PHE A 150 11.62 -3.05 4.30
C PHE A 150 10.47 -2.63 5.19
N GLN A 151 9.97 -3.56 6.00
CA GLN A 151 8.97 -3.28 7.03
C GLN A 151 9.30 -4.02 8.32
N ALA A 152 9.01 -3.41 9.46
CA ALA A 152 9.22 -4.03 10.77
C ALA A 152 8.53 -3.23 11.88
N TYR A 153 8.32 -3.89 13.01
CA TYR A 153 8.02 -3.23 14.29
C TYR A 153 9.28 -3.12 15.15
N ASN A 154 9.28 -2.16 16.05
CA ASN A 154 10.22 -2.14 17.17
C ASN A 154 9.52 -2.54 18.48
N GLU A 155 10.31 -2.81 19.53
CA GLU A 155 9.77 -3.21 20.84
C GLU A 155 8.88 -2.15 21.51
N ASN A 156 9.00 -0.88 21.07
CA ASN A 156 8.17 0.23 21.56
C ASN A 156 6.78 0.28 20.87
N GLY A 157 6.52 -0.59 19.88
CA GLY A 157 5.27 -0.67 19.15
C GLY A 157 5.12 0.30 17.99
N TYR A 158 6.23 0.84 17.50
CA TYR A 158 6.22 1.58 16.24
C TYR A 158 6.41 0.63 15.06
N TYR A 159 5.63 0.84 14.02
CA TYR A 159 5.76 0.17 12.73
C TYR A 159 6.44 1.11 11.74
N VAL A 160 7.38 0.58 10.95
CA VAL A 160 8.02 1.32 9.86
C VAL A 160 7.86 0.56 8.54
N TYR A 161 7.55 1.28 7.47
CA TYR A 161 7.61 0.80 6.10
C TYR A 161 8.47 1.73 5.27
N ILE A 162 9.53 1.20 4.66
CA ILE A 162 10.52 1.96 3.89
C ILE A 162 10.58 1.38 2.49
N ARG A 163 10.51 2.23 1.46
CA ARG A 163 10.63 1.79 0.07
C ARG A 163 11.66 2.61 -0.68
N TYR A 164 12.34 1.94 -1.60
CA TYR A 164 13.08 2.59 -2.68
C TYR A 164 12.17 2.70 -3.89
N GLU A 165 11.81 3.92 -4.25
CA GLU A 165 10.87 4.22 -5.34
C GLU A 165 11.55 4.33 -6.71
N GLY A 166 12.89 4.18 -6.77
CA GLY A 166 13.67 4.50 -7.96
C GLY A 166 14.08 5.97 -8.03
N ASN A 167 14.82 6.35 -9.05
CA ASN A 167 15.27 7.73 -9.32
C ASN A 167 15.87 8.46 -8.10
N ASN A 168 16.60 7.74 -7.25
CA ASN A 168 17.17 8.25 -6.00
C ASN A 168 16.11 8.79 -5.00
N ILE A 169 14.93 8.20 -4.97
CA ILE A 169 13.85 8.52 -4.05
C ILE A 169 13.61 7.35 -3.11
N MET A 170 13.53 7.63 -1.81
CA MET A 170 13.13 6.71 -0.76
C MET A 170 11.88 7.26 -0.08
N THR A 171 10.94 6.40 0.28
CA THR A 171 9.82 6.73 1.15
C THR A 171 10.02 6.10 2.52
N ILE A 172 9.56 6.80 3.54
CA ILE A 172 9.55 6.35 4.93
C ILE A 172 8.16 6.63 5.49
N ASP A 173 7.47 5.58 5.87
CA ASP A 173 6.22 5.62 6.61
C ASP A 173 6.48 5.05 8.01
N ILE A 174 6.20 5.80 9.05
CA ILE A 174 6.30 5.34 10.43
C ILE A 174 5.05 5.74 11.18
N SER A 175 4.49 4.79 11.92
CA SER A 175 3.33 5.01 12.77
C SER A 175 3.44 4.25 14.09
N TYR A 176 2.72 4.75 15.10
CA TYR A 176 2.59 4.05 16.37
C TYR A 176 1.42 3.07 16.31
N ALA A 177 1.71 1.78 16.40
CA ALA A 177 0.73 0.70 16.22
C ALA A 177 0.11 0.17 17.53
N LYS A 178 0.64 0.57 18.70
CA LYS A 178 0.26 -0.06 20.00
C LYS A 178 -1.04 0.44 20.65
N GLU A 179 -1.89 1.23 19.99
CA GLU A 179 -3.15 1.66 20.65
C GLU A 179 -4.21 0.55 20.81
N ASN A 180 -4.03 -0.63 20.22
CA ASN A 180 -4.99 -1.75 20.30
C ASN A 180 -4.55 -2.98 21.12
N GLU A 181 -3.40 -2.96 21.80
CA GLU A 181 -2.95 -4.08 22.63
C GLU A 181 -2.70 -3.72 24.11
N LEU A 182 -3.61 -3.01 24.75
CA LEU A 182 -3.64 -2.94 26.21
C LEU A 182 -4.85 -3.70 26.75
N ILE A 183 -4.83 -5.01 26.63
CA ILE A 183 -5.48 -5.89 27.61
C ILE A 183 -4.41 -6.09 28.69
N PRO A 184 -4.65 -5.71 29.95
CA PRO A 184 -3.71 -5.97 31.02
C PRO A 184 -3.57 -7.48 31.19
N ASP A 185 -2.36 -7.99 31.02
CA ASP A 185 -1.97 -9.33 31.44
C ASP A 185 -2.12 -9.38 32.98
N GLU A 186 -3.24 -9.92 33.46
CA GLU A 186 -3.35 -10.35 34.84
C GLU A 186 -2.44 -11.57 35.04
N THR A 187 -1.25 -11.32 35.54
CA THR A 187 -0.30 -12.32 36.00
C THR A 187 -0.94 -13.26 37.01
N PRO A 188 -1.08 -14.56 36.77
CA PRO A 188 -1.30 -15.52 37.83
C PRO A 188 0.05 -15.92 38.44
N GLU A 189 0.17 -15.74 39.76
CA GLU A 189 1.28 -16.26 40.57
C GLU A 189 1.52 -17.77 40.38
N PRO A 190 2.76 -18.25 40.56
CA PRO A 190 3.15 -19.61 40.18
C PRO A 190 2.71 -20.63 41.22
N SER A 191 1.96 -21.63 40.80
CA SER A 191 1.83 -22.88 41.55
C SER A 191 2.44 -24.05 40.78
N ALA A 192 3.23 -24.81 41.52
CA ALA A 192 4.23 -25.79 41.10
C ALA A 192 3.69 -27.06 40.42
N ALA A 193 4.53 -27.57 39.51
CA ALA A 193 4.85 -28.98 39.20
C ALA A 193 3.79 -29.87 38.53
N ALA A 194 4.04 -30.24 37.29
CA ALA A 194 4.35 -31.58 36.80
C ALA A 194 4.44 -31.66 35.25
N SER A 195 5.55 -32.17 34.76
CA SER A 195 5.78 -32.63 33.36
C SER A 195 5.49 -34.14 33.28
N PRO A 196 5.54 -34.83 32.10
CA PRO A 196 5.21 -34.47 30.72
C PRO A 196 4.18 -35.43 30.08
N GLU A 197 3.62 -35.10 28.92
CA GLU A 197 3.48 -36.01 27.74
C GLU A 197 2.64 -35.42 26.60
N ALA A 198 3.23 -35.56 25.40
CA ALA A 198 2.60 -35.76 24.09
C ALA A 198 1.49 -34.82 23.57
N SER A 199 1.80 -34.19 22.43
CA SER A 199 0.84 -33.65 21.44
C SER A 199 -0.41 -34.51 21.25
N PRO A 200 -1.56 -33.92 20.94
CA PRO A 200 -1.83 -33.53 19.56
C PRO A 200 -2.62 -32.23 19.41
N SER A 201 -2.61 -31.71 18.16
CA SER A 201 -3.48 -30.71 17.57
C SER A 201 -4.81 -30.49 18.31
N LYS A 202 -5.09 -29.24 18.70
CA LYS A 202 -6.46 -28.86 19.05
C LYS A 202 -6.99 -27.88 18.03
N ASP A 203 -7.86 -28.40 17.15
CA ASP A 203 -8.90 -27.67 16.47
C ASP A 203 -9.66 -26.81 17.49
N ASN A 204 -9.63 -25.48 17.31
CA ASN A 204 -10.61 -24.62 17.93
C ASN A 204 -11.90 -24.76 17.13
N GLU A 205 -12.82 -25.62 17.61
CA GLU A 205 -14.21 -25.63 17.19
C GLU A 205 -14.92 -24.38 17.72
N GLY A 206 -14.71 -23.23 17.04
CA GLY A 206 -15.66 -22.13 17.03
C GLY A 206 -16.86 -22.52 16.17
N GLU A 207 -18.05 -22.03 16.50
CA GLU A 207 -19.28 -22.31 15.73
C GLU A 207 -19.03 -22.16 14.23
N SER A 208 -19.24 -23.24 13.48
CA SER A 208 -19.07 -23.27 12.03
C SER A 208 -20.35 -22.79 11.35
N VAL A 209 -20.27 -21.79 10.50
CA VAL A 209 -21.37 -21.30 9.66
C VAL A 209 -21.07 -21.73 8.22
N ASP A 210 -21.92 -22.60 7.65
CA ASP A 210 -21.78 -23.11 6.29
C ASP A 210 -20.41 -23.78 5.98
N GLY A 211 -19.79 -24.41 6.98
CA GLY A 211 -18.49 -25.05 6.85
C GLY A 211 -17.29 -24.10 6.95
N MET A 212 -17.52 -22.83 7.28
CA MET A 212 -16.51 -21.80 7.52
C MET A 212 -16.41 -21.49 9.00
N ARG A 213 -15.25 -21.10 9.47
CA ARG A 213 -15.09 -20.53 10.82
C ARG A 213 -15.88 -19.23 10.92
N SER A 214 -16.58 -19.01 12.03
CA SER A 214 -17.45 -17.83 12.20
C SER A 214 -16.69 -16.53 12.17
N ASP A 215 -15.49 -16.49 12.76
CA ASP A 215 -14.60 -15.33 12.78
C ASP A 215 -14.02 -15.01 11.38
N PHE A 216 -13.74 -16.03 10.57
CA PHE A 216 -13.38 -15.85 9.16
C PHE A 216 -14.52 -15.20 8.38
N LYS A 217 -15.74 -15.75 8.52
CA LYS A 217 -16.91 -15.19 7.84
C LYS A 217 -17.17 -13.75 8.27
N GLU A 218 -17.06 -13.44 9.57
CA GLU A 218 -17.21 -12.08 10.10
C GLU A 218 -16.17 -11.12 9.51
N ALA A 219 -14.91 -11.55 9.40
CA ALA A 219 -13.85 -10.74 8.81
C ALA A 219 -14.13 -10.42 7.32
N MET A 220 -14.58 -11.42 6.55
CA MET A 220 -14.94 -11.25 5.14
C MET A 220 -16.16 -10.32 4.95
N ASP A 221 -17.18 -10.48 5.78
CA ASP A 221 -18.38 -9.64 5.73
C ASP A 221 -18.05 -8.19 6.13
N ALA A 222 -17.17 -7.99 7.11
CA ALA A 222 -16.69 -6.65 7.52
C ALA A 222 -15.87 -5.98 6.40
N TYR A 223 -15.01 -6.74 5.73
CA TYR A 223 -14.26 -6.24 4.56
C TYR A 223 -15.20 -5.80 3.43
N GLU A 224 -16.18 -6.64 3.06
CA GLU A 224 -17.15 -6.26 2.01
C GLU A 224 -17.95 -5.01 2.41
N ALA A 225 -18.38 -4.90 3.66
CA ALA A 225 -19.11 -3.75 4.16
C ALA A 225 -18.27 -2.46 4.12
N ALA A 226 -16.98 -2.54 4.48
CA ALA A 226 -16.06 -1.40 4.39
C ALA A 226 -15.88 -0.96 2.92
N MET A 227 -15.77 -1.90 1.99
CA MET A 227 -15.67 -1.60 0.57
C MET A 227 -16.97 -1.00 0.00
N ASP A 228 -18.13 -1.42 0.48
CA ASP A 228 -19.41 -0.82 0.11
C ASP A 228 -19.51 0.65 0.57
N GLU A 229 -19.04 0.97 1.77
CA GLU A 229 -18.96 2.35 2.26
C GLU A 229 -17.97 3.20 1.45
N TYR A 230 -16.82 2.62 1.06
CA TYR A 230 -15.88 3.29 0.17
C TYR A 230 -16.52 3.66 -1.17
N ILE A 231 -17.23 2.72 -1.77
CA ILE A 231 -17.92 2.92 -3.04
C ILE A 231 -18.99 4.02 -2.92
N ALA A 232 -19.75 4.01 -1.82
CA ALA A 232 -20.74 5.03 -1.54
C ALA A 232 -20.11 6.43 -1.33
N PHE A 233 -18.97 6.48 -0.63
CA PHE A 233 -18.18 7.70 -0.46
C PHE A 233 -17.67 8.23 -1.81
N MET A 234 -17.06 7.36 -2.61
CA MET A 234 -16.52 7.75 -3.92
C MET A 234 -17.62 8.24 -4.89
N ASN A 235 -18.78 7.60 -4.89
CA ASN A 235 -19.91 8.07 -5.69
C ASN A 235 -20.36 9.48 -5.30
N LYS A 236 -20.46 9.78 -3.98
CA LYS A 236 -20.74 11.15 -3.50
C LYS A 236 -19.66 12.14 -3.93
N TYR A 237 -18.40 11.73 -3.86
CA TYR A 237 -17.27 12.56 -4.29
C TYR A 237 -17.35 12.89 -5.79
N TYR A 238 -17.66 11.91 -6.64
CA TYR A 238 -17.83 12.15 -8.06
C TYR A 238 -19.04 13.03 -8.40
N GLU A 239 -20.13 12.93 -7.62
CA GLU A 239 -21.32 13.79 -7.79
C GLU A 239 -21.04 15.25 -7.39
N ASN A 240 -20.24 15.50 -6.35
CA ASN A 240 -19.93 16.84 -5.88
C ASN A 240 -18.54 16.97 -5.23
N PRO A 241 -17.46 17.09 -6.01
CA PRO A 241 -16.08 17.11 -5.50
C PRO A 241 -15.74 18.29 -4.55
N ASN A 242 -16.58 19.33 -4.51
CA ASN A 242 -16.39 20.53 -3.70
C ASN A 242 -17.16 20.51 -2.37
N ASP A 243 -17.84 19.43 -2.05
CA ASP A 243 -18.58 19.30 -0.80
C ASP A 243 -17.66 18.94 0.36
N LEU A 244 -17.34 19.91 1.21
CA LEU A 244 -16.47 19.72 2.37
C LEU A 244 -17.04 18.75 3.42
N SER A 245 -18.34 18.42 3.39
CA SER A 245 -18.92 17.42 4.29
C SER A 245 -18.37 16.02 4.01
N ILE A 246 -17.89 15.78 2.81
CA ILE A 246 -17.25 14.53 2.37
C ILE A 246 -16.00 14.20 3.20
N LEU A 247 -15.27 15.19 3.70
CA LEU A 247 -14.10 14.97 4.57
C LEU A 247 -14.47 14.29 5.90
N SER A 248 -15.65 14.61 6.46
CA SER A 248 -16.14 13.95 7.67
C SER A 248 -16.55 12.49 7.41
N ASP A 249 -17.10 12.22 6.24
CA ASP A 249 -17.48 10.86 5.84
C ASP A 249 -16.23 10.02 5.55
N TYR A 250 -15.18 10.63 4.99
CA TYR A 250 -13.89 9.98 4.76
C TYR A 250 -13.24 9.48 6.06
N SER A 251 -13.22 10.31 7.11
CA SER A 251 -12.64 9.92 8.40
C SER A 251 -13.36 8.73 9.02
N LYS A 252 -14.71 8.70 8.94
CA LYS A 252 -15.52 7.57 9.43
C LYS A 252 -15.30 6.30 8.61
N TYR A 253 -15.16 6.45 7.29
CA TYR A 253 -14.83 5.35 6.41
C TYR A 253 -13.46 4.76 6.77
N MET A 254 -12.43 5.61 6.93
CA MET A 254 -11.07 5.17 7.24
C MET A 254 -10.99 4.39 8.55
N GLU A 255 -11.73 4.79 9.59
CA GLU A 255 -11.83 4.06 10.85
C GLU A 255 -12.36 2.63 10.63
N LYS A 256 -13.48 2.49 9.92
CA LYS A 256 -14.08 1.18 9.62
C LYS A 256 -13.24 0.32 8.67
N TYR A 257 -12.59 0.96 7.71
CA TYR A 257 -11.68 0.28 6.78
C TYR A 257 -10.50 -0.34 7.53
N THR A 258 -9.89 0.43 8.44
CA THR A 258 -8.78 -0.06 9.27
C THR A 258 -9.22 -1.26 10.11
N ASP A 259 -10.36 -1.18 10.80
CA ASP A 259 -10.90 -2.30 11.60
C ASP A 259 -11.18 -3.55 10.74
N ALA A 260 -11.68 -3.34 9.52
CA ALA A 260 -11.97 -4.45 8.61
C ALA A 260 -10.69 -5.09 8.08
N MET A 261 -9.68 -4.30 7.74
CA MET A 261 -8.39 -4.79 7.24
C MET A 261 -7.61 -5.53 8.32
N GLU A 262 -7.60 -5.06 9.57
CA GLU A 262 -6.99 -5.77 10.70
C GLU A 262 -7.59 -7.17 10.93
N LYS A 263 -8.89 -7.31 10.75
CA LYS A 263 -9.57 -8.61 10.82
C LYS A 263 -9.24 -9.49 9.63
N PHE A 264 -9.09 -8.88 8.46
CA PHE A 264 -8.84 -9.56 7.19
C PHE A 264 -7.40 -10.08 7.10
N GLU A 265 -6.40 -9.30 7.53
CA GLU A 265 -4.96 -9.63 7.45
C GLU A 265 -4.57 -10.86 8.27
N LYS A 266 -5.39 -11.26 9.24
CA LYS A 266 -5.19 -12.50 10.02
C LYS A 266 -5.35 -13.76 9.19
N TRP A 267 -5.90 -13.66 7.97
CA TRP A 267 -6.23 -14.79 7.13
C TRP A 267 -5.33 -14.89 5.91
N GLU A 268 -4.35 -15.78 5.96
CA GLU A 268 -3.58 -16.15 4.79
C GLU A 268 -4.27 -17.28 4.01
N SER A 269 -4.14 -17.26 2.68
CA SER A 269 -4.81 -18.23 1.80
C SER A 269 -4.46 -19.70 2.11
N LYS A 270 -3.25 -19.95 2.66
CA LYS A 270 -2.79 -21.28 3.08
C LYS A 270 -3.52 -21.84 4.31
N ASP A 271 -4.15 -20.96 5.10
CA ASP A 271 -4.86 -21.34 6.33
C ASP A 271 -6.38 -21.47 6.14
N MET A 272 -6.86 -21.21 4.93
CA MET A 272 -8.28 -21.32 4.57
C MET A 272 -8.65 -22.73 4.17
N ASN A 273 -9.79 -23.22 4.67
CA ASN A 273 -10.40 -24.43 4.15
C ASN A 273 -11.14 -24.17 2.82
N ASP A 274 -11.62 -25.25 2.14
CA ASP A 274 -12.27 -25.12 0.83
C ASP A 274 -13.51 -24.23 0.82
N ALA A 275 -14.29 -24.20 1.91
CA ALA A 275 -15.47 -23.36 2.02
C ALA A 275 -15.08 -21.88 2.19
N GLU A 276 -14.07 -21.60 3.00
CA GLU A 276 -13.49 -20.28 3.24
C GLU A 276 -12.85 -19.71 1.99
N LEU A 277 -12.05 -20.50 1.28
CA LEU A 277 -11.45 -20.08 0.01
C LEU A 277 -12.50 -19.70 -1.04
N LYS A 278 -13.57 -20.51 -1.15
CA LYS A 278 -14.70 -20.21 -2.05
C LYS A 278 -15.41 -18.92 -1.65
N TYR A 279 -15.60 -18.70 -0.34
CA TYR A 279 -16.24 -17.50 0.16
C TYR A 279 -15.36 -16.26 -0.06
N TYR A 280 -14.07 -16.36 0.19
CA TYR A 280 -13.07 -15.34 -0.09
C TYR A 280 -13.14 -14.89 -1.56
N ILE A 281 -13.04 -15.83 -2.51
CA ILE A 281 -13.12 -15.51 -3.95
C ILE A 281 -14.44 -14.84 -4.29
N LYS A 282 -15.57 -15.32 -3.70
CA LYS A 282 -16.89 -14.73 -3.93
C LYS A 282 -16.99 -13.29 -3.42
N VAL A 283 -16.44 -12.98 -2.25
CA VAL A 283 -16.40 -11.62 -1.71
C VAL A 283 -15.54 -10.72 -2.59
N GLN A 284 -14.32 -11.16 -2.95
CA GLN A 284 -13.42 -10.40 -3.84
C GLN A 284 -14.08 -10.09 -5.19
N THR A 285 -14.76 -11.07 -5.78
CA THR A 285 -15.48 -10.88 -7.05
C THR A 285 -16.57 -9.81 -6.93
N ARG A 286 -17.41 -9.87 -5.86
CA ARG A 286 -18.46 -8.88 -5.64
C ARG A 286 -17.91 -7.47 -5.43
N VAL A 287 -16.82 -7.36 -4.66
CA VAL A 287 -16.13 -6.07 -4.44
C VAL A 287 -15.57 -5.53 -5.76
N ALA A 288 -14.89 -6.36 -6.54
CA ALA A 288 -14.34 -5.97 -7.84
C ALA A 288 -15.45 -5.50 -8.83
N GLU A 289 -16.59 -6.24 -8.89
CA GLU A 289 -17.74 -5.87 -9.71
C GLU A 289 -18.37 -4.53 -9.30
N LYS A 290 -18.38 -4.21 -8.00
CA LYS A 290 -18.89 -2.96 -7.47
C LYS A 290 -17.93 -1.80 -7.76
N LEU A 291 -16.61 -2.02 -7.57
CA LEU A 291 -15.58 -1.04 -7.90
C LEU A 291 -15.55 -0.70 -9.39
N ALA A 292 -15.76 -1.69 -10.27
CA ALA A 292 -15.82 -1.48 -11.71
C ALA A 292 -17.00 -0.58 -12.16
N LYS A 293 -17.96 -0.30 -11.28
CA LYS A 293 -19.11 0.59 -11.54
C LYS A 293 -18.94 1.98 -10.94
N LEU A 294 -17.81 2.25 -10.27
CA LEU A 294 -17.52 3.57 -9.72
C LEU A 294 -17.43 4.63 -10.82
N GLY A 295 -18.14 5.73 -10.63
CA GLY A 295 -18.07 6.87 -11.56
C GLY A 295 -18.80 6.67 -12.90
N GLN A 296 -19.65 5.62 -13.03
CA GLN A 296 -20.49 5.40 -14.24
C GLN A 296 -21.82 6.15 -14.17
#